data_03912b7c7570bc48fb9ff1fa74a9565f
#
_entry.id   03912b7c7570bc48fb9ff1fa74a9565f
#
_cell.length_a   1.000
_cell.length_b   1.000
_cell.length_c   1.000
_cell.angle_alpha   90.00
_cell.angle_beta   90.00
_cell.angle_gamma   90.00
#
_symmetry.space_group_name_H-M   'P 1'
#
loop_
_entity.id
_entity.type
_entity.pdbx_description
1 polymer ?
#
loop_
_entity_poly.entity_id
_entity_poly.type
_entity_poly.pdbx_seq_one_letter_code
_entity_poly.pdbx_strand_id
1 'polypeptide(L)'
;PTMGSRETVMDHFGFKVRNIQQFIDKWESAGFEMGRVFIGAESQTNAYVTLPDGVYVELQEDQSLHEEFTGYHIHYFTPDYESLLDWYVEVFELEIRPRGSIATTTNVPGTNLSFGNSNDPREHTIGTAIDHIGFEVENLKDFCLKLQAKGIQFEIPYHKNEALGIATAFFTDPGGVRIELTEGLD
;
A
#
# COMPACT_ATOMS: atom_id res chain seq x y z
N PRO A 1 13.33 -3.21 12.73
CA PRO A 1 12.87 -4.07 11.64
C PRO A 1 14.06 -4.85 11.10
N THR A 2 13.82 -6.05 10.70
CA THR A 2 14.86 -6.97 10.24
C THR A 2 14.96 -7.01 8.72
N MET A 3 13.97 -6.46 8.01
CA MET A 3 13.86 -6.55 6.54
C MET A 3 13.21 -5.27 6.00
N GLY A 4 13.79 -4.73 4.92
CA GLY A 4 13.23 -3.58 4.20
C GLY A 4 12.03 -3.96 3.33
N SER A 5 11.21 -2.98 2.95
CA SER A 5 9.97 -3.25 2.22
C SER A 5 10.17 -3.86 0.83
N ARG A 6 11.27 -3.53 0.13
CA ARG A 6 11.57 -4.08 -1.21
C ARG A 6 11.75 -5.60 -1.28
N GLU A 7 11.95 -6.24 -0.15
CA GLU A 7 12.11 -7.69 -0.05
C GLU A 7 10.77 -8.38 0.21
N THR A 8 9.72 -7.62 0.54
CA THR A 8 8.37 -8.11 0.83
C THR A 8 7.41 -7.92 -0.32
N VAL A 9 6.25 -8.61 -0.27
CA VAL A 9 5.19 -8.47 -1.27
C VAL A 9 4.72 -7.03 -1.37
N MET A 10 4.58 -6.30 -0.27
CA MET A 10 4.28 -4.86 -0.25
C MET A 10 5.60 -4.07 -0.38
N ASP A 11 6.02 -3.83 -1.62
CA ASP A 11 7.33 -3.28 -1.98
C ASP A 11 7.50 -1.82 -1.52
N HIS A 12 6.54 -0.97 -1.86
CA HIS A 12 6.58 0.45 -1.54
C HIS A 12 5.20 1.08 -1.54
N PHE A 13 5.12 2.24 -0.92
CA PHE A 13 4.02 3.17 -1.11
C PHE A 13 4.51 4.47 -1.75
N GLY A 14 3.61 5.11 -2.48
CA GLY A 14 3.90 6.30 -3.24
C GLY A 14 3.16 7.52 -2.70
N PHE A 15 3.82 8.67 -2.86
CA PHE A 15 3.24 9.97 -2.64
C PHE A 15 3.29 10.79 -3.91
N LYS A 16 2.30 11.64 -4.13
CA LYS A 16 2.41 12.76 -5.06
C LYS A 16 3.03 13.94 -4.33
N VAL A 17 3.97 14.62 -5.00
CA VAL A 17 4.64 15.83 -4.51
C VAL A 17 4.46 16.96 -5.52
N ARG A 18 4.14 18.16 -5.03
CA ARG A 18 3.89 19.30 -5.93
C ARG A 18 5.14 19.72 -6.72
N ASN A 19 6.31 19.63 -6.12
CA ASN A 19 7.58 20.00 -6.74
C ASN A 19 8.66 19.00 -6.33
N ILE A 20 8.95 18.08 -7.24
CA ILE A 20 9.89 16.99 -6.95
C ILE A 20 11.32 17.49 -6.81
N GLN A 21 11.74 18.51 -7.57
CA GLN A 21 13.08 19.06 -7.46
C GLN A 21 13.30 19.71 -6.08
N GLN A 22 12.32 20.45 -5.59
CA GLN A 22 12.39 21.03 -4.24
C GLN A 22 12.48 19.96 -3.15
N PHE A 23 11.77 18.82 -3.34
CA PHE A 23 11.90 17.69 -2.42
C PHE A 23 13.31 17.10 -2.47
N ILE A 24 13.86 16.86 -3.68
CA ILE A 24 15.22 16.32 -3.87
C ILE A 24 16.25 17.21 -3.17
N ASP A 25 16.18 18.52 -3.40
CA ASP A 25 17.11 19.48 -2.81
C ASP A 25 17.06 19.45 -1.27
N LYS A 26 15.86 19.37 -0.68
CA LYS A 26 15.68 19.25 0.78
C LYS A 26 16.23 17.91 1.31
N TRP A 27 15.97 16.80 0.61
CA TRP A 27 16.38 15.45 1.00
C TRP A 27 17.92 15.33 1.01
N GLU A 28 18.58 15.75 -0.05
CA GLU A 28 20.04 15.73 -0.18
C GLU A 28 20.71 16.70 0.80
N SER A 29 20.12 17.89 1.01
CA SER A 29 20.62 18.85 2.01
C SER A 29 20.54 18.34 3.45
N ALA A 30 19.62 17.42 3.72
CA ALA A 30 19.52 16.71 4.99
C ALA A 30 20.51 15.53 5.12
N GLY A 31 21.35 15.28 4.10
CA GLY A 31 22.39 14.25 4.09
C GLY A 31 21.90 12.87 3.68
N PHE A 32 20.72 12.76 3.07
CA PHE A 32 20.20 11.48 2.56
C PHE A 32 20.49 11.34 1.07
N GLU A 33 20.73 10.10 0.64
CA GLU A 33 20.95 9.79 -0.77
C GLU A 33 19.63 9.65 -1.52
N MET A 34 19.56 10.24 -2.71
CA MET A 34 18.47 10.00 -3.65
C MET A 34 18.64 8.66 -4.35
N GLY A 35 17.54 7.97 -4.53
CA GLY A 35 17.47 6.83 -5.43
C GLY A 35 17.32 7.28 -6.89
N ARG A 36 16.76 6.37 -7.71
CA ARG A 36 16.54 6.63 -9.14
C ARG A 36 15.50 7.73 -9.35
N VAL A 37 15.81 8.68 -10.24
CA VAL A 37 14.85 9.64 -10.82
C VAL A 37 14.52 9.21 -12.25
N PHE A 38 13.24 9.20 -12.66
CA PHE A 38 12.80 8.64 -13.94
C PHE A 38 11.44 9.22 -14.35
N ILE A 39 11.02 8.94 -15.60
CA ILE A 39 9.66 9.22 -16.06
C ILE A 39 8.79 8.01 -15.76
N GLY A 40 7.75 8.22 -14.95
CA GLY A 40 6.83 7.18 -14.49
C GLY A 40 5.75 6.81 -15.51
N ALA A 41 4.87 5.89 -15.11
CA ALA A 41 3.81 5.32 -15.95
C ALA A 41 2.78 6.36 -16.46
N GLU A 42 2.63 7.47 -15.76
CA GLU A 42 1.72 8.57 -16.10
C GLU A 42 2.45 9.75 -16.76
N SER A 43 3.67 9.51 -17.26
CA SER A 43 4.52 10.52 -17.91
C SER A 43 4.95 11.68 -17.01
N GLN A 44 4.89 11.51 -15.69
CA GLN A 44 5.39 12.45 -14.69
C GLN A 44 6.82 12.11 -14.29
N THR A 45 7.53 13.08 -13.72
CA THR A 45 8.81 12.81 -13.06
C THR A 45 8.56 12.08 -11.75
N ASN A 46 9.22 10.92 -11.60
CA ASN A 46 9.17 10.12 -10.38
C ASN A 46 10.57 9.99 -9.80
N ALA A 47 10.65 9.76 -8.50
CA ALA A 47 11.88 9.48 -7.78
C ALA A 47 11.65 8.45 -6.70
N TYR A 48 12.69 7.73 -6.32
CA TYR A 48 12.67 6.83 -5.17
C TYR A 48 13.56 7.33 -4.05
N VAL A 49 13.11 7.13 -2.82
CA VAL A 49 13.91 7.28 -1.62
C VAL A 49 13.79 6.04 -0.75
N THR A 50 14.80 5.77 0.07
CA THR A 50 14.77 4.72 1.08
C THR A 50 14.93 5.37 2.46
N LEU A 51 13.98 5.13 3.34
CA LEU A 51 14.04 5.59 4.72
C LEU A 51 15.10 4.79 5.52
N PRO A 52 15.59 5.32 6.65
CA PRO A 52 16.67 4.67 7.43
C PRO A 52 16.35 3.24 7.89
N ASP A 53 15.08 2.89 8.06
CA ASP A 53 14.59 1.56 8.44
C ASP A 53 14.32 0.63 7.24
N GLY A 54 14.66 1.04 6.01
CA GLY A 54 14.53 0.25 4.80
C GLY A 54 13.16 0.32 4.11
N VAL A 55 12.30 1.24 4.54
CA VAL A 55 11.04 1.50 3.82
C VAL A 55 11.33 2.22 2.51
N TYR A 56 10.87 1.63 1.40
CA TYR A 56 11.00 2.18 0.06
C TYR A 56 9.79 3.04 -0.28
N VAL A 57 10.03 4.22 -0.81
CA VAL A 57 9.00 5.22 -1.12
C VAL A 57 9.17 5.74 -2.53
N GLU A 58 8.09 5.75 -3.31
CA GLU A 58 8.01 6.40 -4.61
C GLU A 58 7.43 7.81 -4.46
N LEU A 59 8.06 8.77 -5.11
CA LEU A 59 7.57 10.14 -5.23
C LEU A 59 7.20 10.40 -6.69
N GLN A 60 6.03 10.96 -6.94
CA GLN A 60 5.57 11.36 -8.26
C GLN A 60 5.23 12.83 -8.28
N GLU A 61 5.77 13.59 -9.24
CA GLU A 61 5.44 15.00 -9.38
C GLU A 61 3.99 15.20 -9.82
N ASP A 62 3.30 16.11 -9.14
CA ASP A 62 1.98 16.60 -9.54
C ASP A 62 1.86 18.09 -9.18
N GLN A 63 2.19 18.96 -10.14
CA GLN A 63 2.21 20.41 -9.95
C GLN A 63 0.83 21.01 -9.72
N SER A 64 -0.25 20.24 -9.89
CA SER A 64 -1.63 20.68 -9.64
C SER A 64 -2.03 20.58 -8.18
N LEU A 65 -1.24 19.93 -7.31
CA LEU A 65 -1.54 19.79 -5.89
C LEU A 65 -1.62 21.15 -5.19
N HIS A 66 -2.63 21.33 -4.35
CA HIS A 66 -2.72 22.48 -3.44
C HIS A 66 -1.75 22.34 -2.26
N GLU A 67 -1.51 21.13 -1.81
CA GLU A 67 -0.61 20.78 -0.70
C GLU A 67 0.78 20.40 -1.23
N GLU A 68 1.76 20.33 -0.34
CA GLU A 68 3.13 19.96 -0.75
C GLU A 68 3.20 18.50 -1.18
N PHE A 69 2.46 17.61 -0.53
CA PHE A 69 2.38 16.18 -0.87
C PHE A 69 1.06 15.55 -0.43
N THR A 70 0.69 14.43 -1.03
CA THR A 70 -0.45 13.60 -0.64
C THR A 70 -0.13 12.12 -0.86
N GLY A 71 -0.80 11.23 -0.12
CA GLY A 71 -0.76 9.79 -0.37
C GLY A 71 -1.29 9.47 -1.77
N TYR A 72 -0.75 8.42 -2.41
CA TYR A 72 -1.14 8.12 -3.77
C TYR A 72 -1.36 6.63 -4.06
N HIS A 73 -0.35 5.78 -3.88
CA HIS A 73 -0.48 4.36 -4.19
C HIS A 73 0.30 3.46 -3.24
N ILE A 74 -0.07 2.17 -3.27
CA ILE A 74 0.69 1.08 -2.67
C ILE A 74 0.99 0.10 -3.79
N HIS A 75 2.23 -0.38 -3.89
CA HIS A 75 2.67 -1.28 -4.93
C HIS A 75 3.05 -2.65 -4.35
N TYR A 76 2.38 -3.67 -4.85
CA TYR A 76 2.58 -5.07 -4.52
C TYR A 76 3.39 -5.75 -5.64
N PHE A 77 4.36 -6.58 -5.27
CA PHE A 77 5.13 -7.39 -6.20
C PHE A 77 5.14 -8.86 -5.78
N THR A 78 4.64 -9.71 -6.67
CA THR A 78 4.61 -11.17 -6.49
C THR A 78 4.56 -11.82 -7.86
N PRO A 79 5.04 -13.08 -8.04
CA PRO A 79 4.86 -13.82 -9.30
C PRO A 79 3.38 -13.96 -9.69
N ASP A 80 2.49 -14.14 -8.70
CA ASP A 80 1.04 -14.34 -8.90
C ASP A 80 0.25 -13.04 -8.80
N TYR A 81 0.81 -11.91 -9.25
CA TYR A 81 0.25 -10.58 -9.07
C TYR A 81 -1.15 -10.39 -9.69
N GLU A 82 -1.47 -11.06 -10.80
CA GLU A 82 -2.80 -11.00 -11.42
C GLU A 82 -3.84 -11.68 -10.53
N SER A 83 -3.54 -12.86 -10.01
CA SER A 83 -4.41 -13.57 -9.06
C SER A 83 -4.59 -12.79 -7.75
N LEU A 84 -3.55 -12.10 -7.29
CA LEU A 84 -3.64 -11.25 -6.11
C LEU A 84 -4.53 -10.03 -6.36
N LEU A 85 -4.43 -9.37 -7.53
CA LEU A 85 -5.33 -8.30 -7.93
C LEU A 85 -6.78 -8.78 -7.97
N ASP A 86 -7.05 -9.92 -8.61
CA ASP A 86 -8.40 -10.50 -8.71
C ASP A 86 -8.98 -10.77 -7.32
N TRP A 87 -8.15 -11.26 -6.41
CA TRP A 87 -8.55 -11.49 -5.02
C TRP A 87 -8.94 -10.19 -4.31
N TYR A 88 -8.14 -9.10 -4.44
CA TYR A 88 -8.49 -7.79 -3.88
C TYR A 88 -9.78 -7.23 -4.47
N VAL A 89 -9.97 -7.35 -5.79
CA VAL A 89 -11.19 -6.94 -6.49
C VAL A 89 -12.41 -7.69 -5.93
N GLU A 90 -12.29 -9.00 -5.75
CA GLU A 90 -13.42 -9.83 -5.24
C GLU A 90 -13.71 -9.55 -3.74
N VAL A 91 -12.68 -9.46 -2.92
CA VAL A 91 -12.83 -9.34 -1.46
C VAL A 91 -13.37 -7.99 -1.05
N PHE A 92 -12.85 -6.92 -1.65
CA PHE A 92 -13.21 -5.54 -1.32
C PHE A 92 -14.20 -4.93 -2.32
N GLU A 93 -14.73 -5.73 -3.29
CA GLU A 93 -15.69 -5.30 -4.30
C GLU A 93 -15.18 -4.09 -5.13
N LEU A 94 -13.90 -4.13 -5.51
CA LEU A 94 -13.22 -3.05 -6.23
C LEU A 94 -13.39 -3.16 -7.75
N GLU A 95 -13.07 -2.08 -8.46
CA GLU A 95 -13.01 -2.05 -9.92
C GLU A 95 -11.55 -1.91 -10.38
N ILE A 96 -11.16 -2.66 -11.42
CA ILE A 96 -9.86 -2.46 -12.08
C ILE A 96 -9.89 -1.12 -12.81
N ARG A 97 -8.94 -0.25 -12.46
CA ARG A 97 -8.80 1.10 -13.04
C ARG A 97 -7.36 1.37 -13.42
N PRO A 98 -6.99 1.23 -14.70
CA PRO A 98 -5.62 1.47 -15.16
C PRO A 98 -5.09 2.85 -14.73
N ARG A 99 -3.81 2.90 -14.38
CA ARG A 99 -3.08 4.09 -13.97
C ARG A 99 -1.93 4.33 -14.95
N GLY A 100 -2.05 5.29 -15.84
CA GLY A 100 -1.10 5.50 -16.92
C GLY A 100 -0.92 4.23 -17.76
N SER A 101 0.29 3.72 -17.87
CA SER A 101 0.61 2.47 -18.58
C SER A 101 0.46 1.20 -17.73
N ILE A 102 0.13 1.32 -16.44
CA ILE A 102 -0.09 0.17 -15.54
C ILE A 102 -1.55 -0.25 -15.62
N ALA A 103 -1.80 -1.46 -16.14
CA ALA A 103 -3.15 -2.02 -16.29
C ALA A 103 -3.62 -2.78 -15.03
N THR A 104 -2.69 -3.34 -14.25
CA THR A 104 -2.96 -4.18 -13.07
C THR A 104 -3.05 -3.34 -11.80
N THR A 105 -4.10 -2.52 -11.72
CA THR A 105 -4.30 -1.58 -10.61
C THR A 105 -5.79 -1.39 -10.32
N THR A 106 -6.12 -1.08 -9.07
CA THR A 106 -7.46 -0.76 -8.60
C THR A 106 -7.41 0.35 -7.56
N ASN A 107 -8.55 1.01 -7.33
CA ASN A 107 -8.63 2.08 -6.34
C ASN A 107 -9.45 1.64 -5.13
N VAL A 108 -8.93 1.96 -3.97
CA VAL A 108 -9.72 2.07 -2.73
C VAL A 108 -9.85 3.56 -2.37
N PRO A 109 -10.84 3.96 -1.56
CA PRO A 109 -10.92 5.35 -1.10
C PRO A 109 -9.59 5.82 -0.51
N GLY A 110 -9.05 6.93 -1.02
CA GLY A 110 -7.80 7.54 -0.54
C GLY A 110 -6.50 7.00 -1.15
N THR A 111 -6.50 5.87 -1.87
CA THR A 111 -5.26 5.36 -2.48
C THR A 111 -5.51 4.45 -3.69
N ASN A 112 -4.46 4.16 -4.44
CA ASN A 112 -4.45 3.19 -5.53
C ASN A 112 -3.63 1.97 -5.11
N LEU A 113 -4.10 0.77 -5.42
CA LEU A 113 -3.36 -0.47 -5.26
C LEU A 113 -2.85 -0.91 -6.63
N SER A 114 -1.54 -1.05 -6.77
CA SER A 114 -0.88 -1.50 -8.01
C SER A 114 -0.21 -2.84 -7.79
N PHE A 115 -0.30 -3.74 -8.77
CA PHE A 115 0.19 -5.10 -8.68
C PHE A 115 1.15 -5.38 -9.84
N GLY A 116 2.33 -5.90 -9.55
CA GLY A 116 3.38 -6.16 -10.52
C GLY A 116 4.12 -7.47 -10.29
N ASN A 117 4.79 -7.95 -11.35
CA ASN A 117 5.58 -9.16 -11.31
C ASN A 117 6.94 -8.95 -10.62
N SER A 118 7.29 -9.79 -9.66
CA SER A 118 8.61 -9.83 -9.04
C SER A 118 9.57 -10.86 -9.64
N ASN A 119 9.15 -11.74 -10.56
CA ASN A 119 9.81 -12.94 -11.04
C ASN A 119 10.05 -14.02 -9.97
N ASP A 120 10.50 -13.63 -8.79
CA ASP A 120 10.76 -14.51 -7.65
C ASP A 120 9.74 -14.23 -6.52
N PRO A 121 9.39 -15.25 -5.72
CA PRO A 121 8.59 -15.05 -4.52
C PRO A 121 9.23 -14.03 -3.58
N ARG A 122 8.37 -13.25 -2.90
CA ARG A 122 8.78 -12.27 -1.90
C ARG A 122 8.32 -12.67 -0.50
N GLU A 123 8.95 -12.09 0.49
CA GLU A 123 8.64 -12.38 1.89
C GLU A 123 7.29 -11.74 2.31
N HIS A 124 6.69 -12.31 3.34
CA HIS A 124 5.50 -11.77 3.98
C HIS A 124 5.83 -10.48 4.73
N THR A 125 4.80 -9.66 5.00
CA THR A 125 5.02 -8.34 5.62
C THR A 125 5.15 -8.37 7.14
N ILE A 126 4.61 -9.37 7.83
CA ILE A 126 4.58 -9.44 9.30
C ILE A 126 5.99 -9.32 9.90
N GLY A 127 6.17 -8.34 10.80
CA GLY A 127 7.44 -8.11 11.50
C GLY A 127 8.53 -7.43 10.67
N THR A 128 8.22 -6.95 9.47
CA THR A 128 9.13 -6.21 8.59
C THR A 128 8.96 -4.69 8.72
N ALA A 129 9.67 -3.92 7.90
CA ALA A 129 9.61 -2.45 7.93
C ALA A 129 8.21 -1.88 7.66
N ILE A 130 7.42 -2.58 6.82
CA ILE A 130 5.99 -2.33 6.65
C ILE A 130 5.27 -3.61 7.07
N ASP A 131 4.80 -3.67 8.31
CA ASP A 131 4.20 -4.88 8.91
C ASP A 131 2.83 -5.22 8.30
N HIS A 132 1.98 -4.22 8.10
CA HIS A 132 0.62 -4.39 7.60
C HIS A 132 0.08 -3.14 6.90
N ILE A 133 -1.05 -3.31 6.22
CA ILE A 133 -1.87 -2.21 5.68
C ILE A 133 -3.22 -2.19 6.40
N GLY A 134 -3.71 -0.99 6.74
CA GLY A 134 -5.02 -0.80 7.36
C GLY A 134 -6.06 -0.27 6.37
N PHE A 135 -7.28 -0.81 6.45
CA PHE A 135 -8.46 -0.29 5.75
C PHE A 135 -9.56 0.02 6.76
N GLU A 136 -10.08 1.25 6.71
CA GLU A 136 -11.29 1.61 7.43
C GLU A 136 -12.50 1.03 6.70
N VAL A 137 -13.39 0.36 7.43
CA VAL A 137 -14.53 -0.38 6.86
C VAL A 137 -15.78 -0.07 7.67
N GLU A 138 -16.85 0.32 7.00
CA GLU A 138 -18.17 0.45 7.64
C GLU A 138 -18.75 -0.94 7.99
N ASN A 139 -19.38 -1.05 9.16
CA ASN A 139 -19.99 -2.29 9.65
C ASN A 139 -18.99 -3.47 9.67
N LEU A 140 -17.82 -3.25 10.25
CA LEU A 140 -16.70 -4.20 10.27
C LEU A 140 -17.12 -5.61 10.73
N LYS A 141 -18.03 -5.72 11.73
CA LYS A 141 -18.49 -7.02 12.21
C LYS A 141 -19.17 -7.85 11.11
N ASP A 142 -20.05 -7.23 10.35
CA ASP A 142 -20.77 -7.89 9.24
C ASP A 142 -19.82 -8.17 8.07
N PHE A 143 -18.87 -7.27 7.82
CA PHE A 143 -17.82 -7.48 6.82
C PHE A 143 -16.95 -8.69 7.17
N CYS A 144 -16.51 -8.82 8.43
CA CYS A 144 -15.77 -10.02 8.89
C CYS A 144 -16.56 -11.32 8.67
N LEU A 145 -17.89 -11.32 8.92
CA LEU A 145 -18.73 -12.49 8.65
C LEU A 145 -18.80 -12.84 7.15
N LYS A 146 -18.86 -11.84 6.27
CA LYS A 146 -18.78 -12.05 4.82
C LYS A 146 -17.43 -12.66 4.41
N LEU A 147 -16.32 -12.14 4.95
CA LEU A 147 -14.99 -12.66 4.67
C LEU A 147 -14.81 -14.11 5.15
N GLN A 148 -15.33 -14.43 6.34
CA GLN A 148 -15.34 -15.81 6.86
C GLN A 148 -16.15 -16.75 5.95
N ALA A 149 -17.30 -16.30 5.43
CA ALA A 149 -18.11 -17.07 4.50
C ALA A 149 -17.40 -17.34 3.15
N LYS A 150 -16.45 -16.46 2.77
CA LYS A 150 -15.55 -16.66 1.61
C LYS A 150 -14.31 -17.52 1.95
N GLY A 151 -14.18 -18.02 3.19
CA GLY A 151 -13.08 -18.89 3.63
C GLY A 151 -11.86 -18.16 4.20
N ILE A 152 -11.91 -16.84 4.36
CA ILE A 152 -10.82 -16.07 4.96
C ILE A 152 -10.73 -16.38 6.47
N GLN A 153 -9.54 -16.71 6.92
CA GLN A 153 -9.24 -16.99 8.33
C GLN A 153 -8.59 -15.78 8.97
N PHE A 154 -9.16 -15.31 10.06
CA PHE A 154 -8.63 -14.19 10.83
C PHE A 154 -7.56 -14.66 11.82
N GLU A 155 -6.42 -13.98 11.84
CA GLU A 155 -5.39 -14.10 12.89
C GLU A 155 -5.91 -13.51 14.20
N ILE A 156 -6.53 -12.31 14.09
CA ILE A 156 -7.23 -11.64 15.16
C ILE A 156 -8.65 -11.40 14.67
N PRO A 157 -9.65 -12.15 15.16
CA PRO A 157 -11.04 -11.97 14.78
C PRO A 157 -11.56 -10.61 15.25
N TYR A 158 -12.72 -10.21 14.72
CA TYR A 158 -13.40 -8.98 15.13
C TYR A 158 -13.35 -8.76 16.63
N HIS A 159 -12.79 -7.64 17.04
CA HIS A 159 -12.71 -7.21 18.43
C HIS A 159 -13.04 -5.72 18.52
N LYS A 160 -13.97 -5.38 19.43
CA LYS A 160 -14.32 -3.99 19.72
C LYS A 160 -13.71 -3.55 21.04
N ASN A 161 -12.95 -2.46 21.01
CA ASN A 161 -12.48 -1.78 22.21
C ASN A 161 -13.50 -0.69 22.59
N GLU A 162 -14.38 -1.00 23.52
CA GLU A 162 -15.45 -0.08 23.94
C GLU A 162 -14.92 1.23 24.56
N ALA A 163 -13.72 1.20 25.16
CA ALA A 163 -13.14 2.39 25.77
C ALA A 163 -12.64 3.42 24.72
N LEU A 164 -12.20 2.92 23.56
CA LEU A 164 -11.71 3.76 22.45
C LEU A 164 -12.79 3.99 21.38
N GLY A 165 -13.85 3.20 21.38
CA GLY A 165 -14.88 3.23 20.34
C GLY A 165 -14.44 2.60 19.01
N ILE A 166 -13.28 1.95 18.96
CA ILE A 166 -12.67 1.38 17.76
C ILE A 166 -12.85 -0.13 17.72
N ALA A 167 -13.17 -0.67 16.57
CA ALA A 167 -13.13 -2.11 16.32
C ALA A 167 -12.02 -2.46 15.34
N THR A 168 -11.42 -3.66 15.48
CA THR A 168 -10.34 -4.15 14.62
C THR A 168 -10.50 -5.63 14.31
N ALA A 169 -9.90 -6.06 13.19
CA ALA A 169 -9.68 -7.46 12.83
C ALA A 169 -8.43 -7.58 11.96
N PHE A 170 -7.71 -8.71 12.01
CA PHE A 170 -6.50 -8.93 11.21
C PHE A 170 -6.56 -10.27 10.51
N PHE A 171 -6.07 -10.29 9.27
CA PHE A 171 -5.84 -11.49 8.48
C PHE A 171 -4.70 -11.27 7.49
N THR A 172 -4.21 -12.35 6.87
CA THR A 172 -3.18 -12.26 5.83
C THR A 172 -3.80 -12.59 4.47
N ASP A 173 -3.47 -11.80 3.44
CA ASP A 173 -3.88 -12.05 2.06
C ASP A 173 -3.12 -13.25 1.44
N PRO A 174 -3.51 -13.74 0.25
CA PRO A 174 -2.82 -14.86 -0.41
C PRO A 174 -1.36 -14.55 -0.78
N GLY A 175 -0.98 -13.29 -0.92
CA GLY A 175 0.39 -12.86 -1.22
C GLY A 175 1.29 -12.80 0.02
N GLY A 176 0.72 -12.84 1.22
CA GLY A 176 1.48 -12.71 2.47
C GLY A 176 1.49 -11.30 3.06
N VAL A 177 0.62 -10.41 2.59
CA VAL A 177 0.45 -9.08 3.19
C VAL A 177 -0.55 -9.17 4.33
N ARG A 178 -0.13 -8.74 5.51
CA ARG A 178 -1.02 -8.61 6.67
C ARG A 178 -1.95 -7.42 6.48
N ILE A 179 -3.24 -7.64 6.67
CA ILE A 179 -4.30 -6.63 6.53
C ILE A 179 -4.94 -6.40 7.90
N GLU A 180 -4.97 -5.14 8.32
CA GLU A 180 -5.80 -4.66 9.41
C GLU A 180 -7.10 -4.09 8.84
N LEU A 181 -8.21 -4.48 9.42
CA LEU A 181 -9.51 -3.83 9.20
C LEU A 181 -9.87 -3.06 10.45
N THR A 182 -10.31 -1.82 10.28
CA THR A 182 -10.71 -0.94 11.39
C THR A 182 -12.11 -0.39 11.17
N GLU A 183 -12.78 0.02 12.25
CA GLU A 183 -14.02 0.79 12.26
C GLU A 183 -13.98 1.75 13.44
N GLY A 184 -14.27 3.04 13.17
CA GLY A 184 -14.38 4.08 14.19
C GLY A 184 -13.13 4.96 14.33
N LEU A 185 -12.28 5.03 13.31
CA LEU A 185 -11.13 5.96 13.26
C LEU A 185 -11.49 7.36 12.74
N ASP A 186 -12.64 7.51 12.04
CA ASP A 186 -13.15 8.77 11.49
C ASP A 186 -13.98 9.57 12.50
#